data_114b39e2efcbd8d3b2b8b30b56eaf64d
#
_entry.id   114b39e2efcbd8d3b2b8b30b56eaf64d
#
_cell.length_a   1.000
_cell.length_b   1.000
_cell.length_c   1.000
_cell.angle_alpha   90.00
_cell.angle_beta   90.00
_cell.angle_gamma   90.00
#
_symmetry.space_group_name_H-M   'P 1'
#
loop_
_entity.id
_entity.type
_entity.pdbx_description
1 polymer ?
#
loop_
_entity_poly.entity_id
_entity_poly.type
_entity_poly.pdbx_seq_one_letter_code
_entity_poly.pdbx_strand_id
1 'polypeptide(L)'
;MELFIIGMITGTIIGIPRDTYSEMLSQNCVKNGIGQSVIIGIGMSLAVAFMTIIDMIVLFFLGKYMLKARSFFTYIMSALLIVTNVIGIIKSDNSYDTDNTGTSFVNFMTGIMVGISEFTNIFLILFMYVYFDIAGLEFSGYAVLLGGTVAGVFIICVIIGILFKIFDNFRKIKSTRGYNLAVNIMMICVGIFIILKEAV
;
A
#
# COMPACT_ATOMS: atom_id res chain seq x y z
N MET A 1 -16.89 9.18 -12.02
CA MET A 1 -17.04 8.72 -10.61
C MET A 1 -16.41 7.34 -10.41
N GLU A 2 -16.62 6.38 -11.29
CA GLU A 2 -16.06 5.02 -11.21
C GLU A 2 -14.53 4.99 -11.10
N LEU A 3 -13.83 5.73 -11.96
CA LEU A 3 -12.35 5.79 -11.93
C LEU A 3 -11.79 6.29 -10.59
N PHE A 4 -12.44 7.26 -9.97
CA PHE A 4 -12.03 7.74 -8.64
C PHE A 4 -12.19 6.65 -7.58
N ILE A 5 -13.30 5.90 -7.63
CA ILE A 5 -13.56 4.79 -6.70
C ILE A 5 -12.54 3.67 -6.89
N ILE A 6 -12.23 3.31 -8.14
CA ILE A 6 -11.20 2.31 -8.45
C ILE A 6 -9.84 2.77 -7.92
N GLY A 7 -9.47 4.01 -8.18
CA GLY A 7 -8.25 4.60 -7.60
C GLY A 7 -8.25 4.52 -6.08
N MET A 8 -9.35 4.89 -5.43
CA MET A 8 -9.47 4.89 -3.97
C MET A 8 -9.35 3.47 -3.39
N ILE A 9 -9.97 2.46 -4.00
CA ILE A 9 -9.83 1.06 -3.60
C ILE A 9 -8.37 0.60 -3.74
N THR A 10 -7.75 0.89 -4.89
CA THR A 10 -6.35 0.58 -5.15
C THR A 10 -5.44 1.23 -4.10
N GLY A 11 -5.61 2.53 -3.86
CA GLY A 11 -4.85 3.27 -2.86
C GLY A 11 -5.06 2.75 -1.44
N THR A 12 -6.27 2.35 -1.09
CA THR A 12 -6.56 1.77 0.23
C THR A 12 -5.82 0.45 0.44
N ILE A 13 -5.79 -0.43 -0.56
CA ILE A 13 -5.08 -1.72 -0.48
C ILE A 13 -3.58 -1.51 -0.35
N ILE A 14 -3.01 -0.60 -1.13
CA ILE A 14 -1.58 -0.29 -1.13
C ILE A 14 -1.16 0.43 0.14
N GLY A 15 -1.99 1.34 0.63
CA GLY A 15 -1.72 2.14 1.81
C GLY A 15 -1.83 1.37 3.13
N ILE A 16 -2.24 0.09 3.13
CA ILE A 16 -2.22 -0.74 4.35
C ILE A 16 -0.78 -0.91 4.80
N PRO A 17 -0.39 -0.34 5.96
CA PRO A 17 0.98 -0.44 6.45
C PRO A 17 1.38 -1.88 6.71
N ARG A 18 2.54 -2.28 6.22
CA ARG A 18 3.11 -3.61 6.41
C ARG A 18 4.52 -3.50 6.96
N ASP A 19 4.93 -4.53 7.68
CA ASP A 19 6.31 -4.69 8.17
C ASP A 19 6.88 -3.41 8.80
N THR A 20 8.00 -2.92 8.29
CA THR A 20 8.71 -1.73 8.79
C THR A 20 7.81 -0.48 8.83
N TYR A 21 6.94 -0.30 7.81
CA TYR A 21 6.05 0.86 7.77
C TYR A 21 5.01 0.84 8.90
N SER A 22 4.44 -0.31 9.20
CA SER A 22 3.49 -0.46 10.31
C SER A 22 4.13 -0.18 11.66
N GLU A 23 5.38 -0.60 11.86
CA GLU A 23 6.15 -0.34 13.08
C GLU A 23 6.43 1.15 13.23
N MET A 24 6.92 1.81 12.19
CA MET A 24 7.19 3.25 12.20
C MET A 24 5.93 4.07 12.44
N LEU A 25 4.82 3.73 11.76
CA LEU A 25 3.55 4.41 11.94
C LEU A 25 3.04 4.27 13.38
N SER A 26 3.08 3.06 13.94
CA SER A 26 2.63 2.76 15.28
C SER A 26 3.50 3.45 16.33
N GLN A 27 4.83 3.36 16.24
CA GLN A 27 5.76 3.98 17.19
C GLN A 27 5.61 5.52 17.19
N ASN A 28 5.52 6.14 16.01
CA ASN A 28 5.32 7.59 15.92
C ASN A 28 3.94 8.00 16.46
N CYS A 29 2.89 7.21 16.22
CA CYS A 29 1.56 7.47 16.75
C CYS A 29 1.54 7.46 18.28
N VAL A 30 2.19 6.46 18.87
CA VAL A 30 2.25 6.26 20.33
C VAL A 30 3.13 7.31 21.00
N LYS A 31 4.36 7.52 20.50
CA LYS A 31 5.35 8.42 21.12
C LYS A 31 5.03 9.90 20.86
N ASN A 32 4.67 10.25 19.63
CA ASN A 32 4.61 11.64 19.15
C ASN A 32 3.18 12.10 18.81
N GLY A 33 2.19 11.22 18.94
CA GLY A 33 0.78 11.51 18.68
C GLY A 33 0.36 11.33 17.23
N ILE A 34 -0.96 11.33 17.00
CA ILE A 34 -1.59 11.08 15.69
C ILE A 34 -1.07 12.04 14.60
N GLY A 35 -0.80 13.30 14.95
CA GLY A 35 -0.33 14.29 13.98
C GLY A 35 0.96 13.88 13.27
N GLN A 36 1.91 13.24 13.97
CA GLN A 36 3.16 12.78 13.36
C GLN A 36 2.94 11.56 12.45
N SER A 37 2.01 10.67 12.80
CA SER A 37 1.60 9.57 11.93
C SER A 37 0.93 10.07 10.64
N VAL A 38 0.11 11.12 10.73
CA VAL A 38 -0.49 11.76 9.55
C VAL A 38 0.58 12.32 8.63
N ILE A 39 1.63 12.93 9.16
CA ILE A 39 2.76 13.46 8.37
C ILE A 39 3.49 12.33 7.63
N ILE A 40 3.72 11.18 8.27
CA ILE A 40 4.27 9.99 7.61
C ILE A 40 3.33 9.51 6.49
N GLY A 41 2.03 9.45 6.76
CA GLY A 41 1.00 9.10 5.78
C GLY A 41 0.98 10.03 4.56
N ILE A 42 1.20 11.34 4.74
CA ILE A 42 1.33 12.30 3.64
C ILE A 42 2.57 11.98 2.79
N GLY A 43 3.71 11.70 3.43
CA GLY A 43 4.93 11.28 2.74
C GLY A 43 4.74 10.02 1.90
N MET A 44 4.10 9.00 2.49
CA MET A 44 3.74 7.75 1.81
C MET A 44 2.80 7.99 0.62
N SER A 45 1.78 8.84 0.79
CA SER A 45 0.84 9.18 -0.29
C SER A 45 1.54 9.84 -1.46
N LEU A 46 2.53 10.70 -1.20
CA LEU A 46 3.33 11.32 -2.25
C LEU A 46 4.21 10.29 -2.99
N ALA A 47 4.82 9.36 -2.27
CA ALA A 47 5.60 8.28 -2.88
C ALA A 47 4.73 7.40 -3.78
N VAL A 48 3.54 7.00 -3.30
CA VAL A 48 2.57 6.22 -4.09
C VAL A 48 2.08 7.02 -5.29
N ALA A 49 1.86 8.33 -5.17
CA ALA A 49 1.52 9.19 -6.31
C ALA A 49 2.58 9.12 -7.41
N PHE A 50 3.84 9.19 -7.03
CA PHE A 50 4.97 9.08 -7.98
C PHE A 50 5.00 7.70 -8.67
N MET A 51 4.82 6.61 -7.91
CA MET A 51 4.74 5.26 -8.48
C MET A 51 3.55 5.11 -9.42
N THR A 52 2.39 5.63 -9.03
CA THR A 52 1.18 5.62 -9.85
C THR A 52 1.38 6.34 -11.19
N ILE A 53 2.11 7.44 -11.21
CA ILE A 53 2.44 8.15 -12.47
C ILE A 53 3.29 7.26 -13.37
N ILE A 54 4.28 6.54 -12.82
CA ILE A 54 5.09 5.60 -13.60
C ILE A 54 4.20 4.51 -14.20
N ASP A 55 3.30 3.91 -13.40
CA ASP A 55 2.38 2.88 -13.87
C ASP A 55 1.41 3.39 -14.94
N MET A 56 0.97 4.62 -14.83
CA MET A 56 0.13 5.26 -15.88
C MET A 56 0.89 5.41 -17.19
N ILE A 57 2.18 5.76 -17.14
CA ILE A 57 3.02 5.83 -18.34
C ILE A 57 3.15 4.43 -18.95
N VAL A 58 3.40 3.40 -18.13
CA VAL A 58 3.47 2.00 -18.59
C VAL A 58 2.15 1.57 -19.23
N LEU A 59 1.01 1.86 -18.60
CA LEU A 59 -0.32 1.54 -19.14
C LEU A 59 -0.64 2.29 -20.42
N PHE A 60 -0.20 3.53 -20.55
CA PHE A 60 -0.40 4.31 -21.77
C PHE A 60 0.29 3.64 -22.97
N PHE A 61 1.53 3.16 -22.81
CA PHE A 61 2.29 2.53 -23.89
C PHE A 61 1.97 1.04 -24.08
N LEU A 62 1.83 0.29 -22.99
CA LEU A 62 1.75 -1.17 -22.99
C LEU A 62 0.36 -1.72 -22.61
N GLY A 63 -0.56 -0.87 -22.18
CA GLY A 63 -1.84 -1.29 -21.61
C GLY A 63 -2.65 -2.23 -22.50
N LYS A 64 -2.71 -1.99 -23.82
CA LYS A 64 -3.40 -2.89 -24.77
C LYS A 64 -2.81 -4.31 -24.79
N TYR A 65 -1.49 -4.42 -24.68
CA TYR A 65 -0.81 -5.72 -24.64
C TYR A 65 -1.02 -6.41 -23.28
N MET A 66 -1.00 -5.64 -22.21
CA MET A 66 -1.24 -6.15 -20.84
C MET A 66 -2.67 -6.64 -20.68
N LEU A 67 -3.66 -5.92 -21.22
CA LEU A 67 -5.06 -6.38 -21.21
C LEU A 67 -5.25 -7.66 -22.03
N LYS A 68 -4.57 -7.80 -23.18
CA LYS A 68 -4.61 -9.02 -23.99
C LYS A 68 -4.03 -10.24 -23.25
N ALA A 69 -3.04 -10.01 -22.40
CA ALA A 69 -2.39 -11.03 -21.57
C ALA A 69 -2.85 -11.00 -20.10
N ARG A 70 -4.06 -10.50 -19.84
CA ARG A 70 -4.58 -10.24 -18.49
C ARG A 70 -4.46 -11.43 -17.56
N SER A 71 -4.92 -12.61 -17.98
CA SER A 71 -4.85 -13.82 -17.14
C SER A 71 -3.42 -14.18 -16.75
N PHE A 72 -2.48 -14.06 -17.68
CA PHE A 72 -1.06 -14.28 -17.38
C PHE A 72 -0.52 -13.30 -16.34
N PHE A 73 -0.82 -12.00 -16.50
CA PHE A 73 -0.46 -10.99 -15.50
C PHE A 73 -1.11 -11.25 -14.15
N THR A 74 -2.38 -11.64 -14.14
CA THR A 74 -3.13 -11.95 -12.91
C THR A 74 -2.46 -13.10 -12.13
N TYR A 75 -2.06 -14.18 -12.80
CA TYR A 75 -1.36 -15.28 -12.14
C TYR A 75 0.01 -14.88 -11.58
N ILE A 76 0.83 -14.17 -12.37
CA ILE A 76 2.15 -13.71 -11.92
C ILE A 76 2.03 -12.79 -10.71
N MET A 77 1.13 -11.80 -10.77
CA MET A 77 0.98 -10.83 -9.69
C MET A 77 0.41 -11.44 -8.42
N SER A 78 -0.55 -12.37 -8.55
CA SER A 78 -1.06 -13.12 -7.41
C SER A 78 0.02 -13.99 -6.77
N ALA A 79 0.86 -14.64 -7.57
CA ALA A 79 1.98 -15.41 -7.07
C ALA A 79 3.01 -14.51 -6.35
N LEU A 80 3.37 -13.35 -6.92
CA LEU A 80 4.24 -12.36 -6.28
C LEU A 80 3.65 -11.85 -4.98
N LEU A 81 2.34 -11.56 -4.94
CA LEU A 81 1.65 -11.14 -3.73
C LEU A 81 1.77 -12.21 -2.63
N ILE A 82 1.56 -13.48 -2.95
CA ILE A 82 1.69 -14.58 -2.00
C ILE A 82 3.14 -14.69 -1.51
N VAL A 83 4.11 -14.73 -2.41
CA VAL A 83 5.54 -14.89 -2.07
C VAL A 83 6.03 -13.75 -1.19
N THR A 84 5.74 -12.50 -1.55
CA THR A 84 6.18 -11.33 -0.76
C THR A 84 5.59 -11.33 0.64
N ASN A 85 4.32 -11.71 0.81
CA ASN A 85 3.71 -11.77 2.13
C ASN A 85 4.17 -12.99 2.95
N VAL A 86 4.50 -14.12 2.33
CA VAL A 86 5.16 -15.25 3.01
C VAL A 86 6.55 -14.83 3.51
N ILE A 87 7.34 -14.13 2.70
CA ILE A 87 8.64 -13.59 3.12
C ILE A 87 8.45 -12.59 4.27
N GLY A 88 7.42 -11.74 4.23
CA GLY A 88 7.07 -10.81 5.31
C GLY A 88 6.82 -11.55 6.64
N ILE A 89 6.07 -12.66 6.62
CA ILE A 89 5.84 -13.49 7.82
C ILE A 89 7.15 -14.04 8.37
N ILE A 90 8.04 -14.54 7.51
CA ILE A 90 9.31 -15.14 7.93
C ILE A 90 10.27 -14.09 8.51
N LYS A 91 10.29 -12.88 7.93
CA LYS A 91 11.17 -11.79 8.38
C LYS A 91 10.65 -11.00 9.59
N SER A 92 9.40 -11.19 9.98
CA SER A 92 8.73 -10.42 11.05
C SER A 92 9.35 -10.55 12.45
N ASP A 93 10.47 -11.28 12.61
CA ASP A 93 11.17 -11.41 13.88
C ASP A 93 12.21 -10.28 14.16
N ASN A 94 12.52 -9.44 13.19
CA ASN A 94 13.45 -8.35 13.36
C ASN A 94 12.71 -7.07 13.79
N SER A 95 12.61 -6.83 15.09
CA SER A 95 12.17 -5.54 15.61
C SER A 95 13.20 -4.46 15.26
N TYR A 96 12.83 -3.57 14.34
CA TYR A 96 13.59 -2.35 14.11
C TYR A 96 13.34 -1.39 15.27
N ASP A 97 14.30 -1.28 16.15
CA ASP A 97 14.30 -0.24 17.19
C ASP A 97 14.71 1.10 16.56
N THR A 98 13.74 1.76 15.96
CA THR A 98 13.95 3.10 15.42
C THR A 98 13.66 4.11 16.52
N ASP A 99 14.70 4.54 17.22
CA ASP A 99 14.66 5.67 18.17
C ASP A 99 14.45 7.03 17.44
N ASN A 100 13.61 7.04 16.40
CA ASN A 100 13.33 8.23 15.63
C ASN A 100 12.26 9.08 16.32
N THR A 101 12.68 9.89 17.30
CA THR A 101 11.99 11.12 17.72
C THR A 101 12.23 12.23 16.69
N GLY A 102 11.89 11.97 15.42
CA GLY A 102 12.17 12.90 14.34
C GLY A 102 11.26 14.12 14.37
N THR A 103 11.78 15.23 13.89
CA THR A 103 10.99 16.43 13.56
C THR A 103 9.95 16.08 12.49
N SER A 104 8.90 16.91 12.33
CA SER A 104 7.86 16.69 11.31
C SER A 104 8.43 16.51 9.90
N PHE A 105 9.53 17.21 9.59
CA PHE A 105 10.22 17.06 8.30
C PHE A 105 10.89 15.68 8.15
N VAL A 106 11.53 15.17 9.19
CA VAL A 106 12.14 13.84 9.18
C VAL A 106 11.06 12.77 9.00
N ASN A 107 9.92 12.88 9.70
CA ASN A 107 8.80 11.95 9.59
C ASN A 107 8.19 11.98 8.17
N PHE A 108 8.07 13.15 7.55
CA PHE A 108 7.63 13.28 6.16
C PHE A 108 8.59 12.58 5.19
N MET A 109 9.90 12.86 5.29
CA MET A 109 10.91 12.20 4.46
C MET A 109 10.96 10.69 4.68
N THR A 110 10.79 10.24 5.91
CA THR A 110 10.67 8.83 6.25
C THR A 110 9.49 8.18 5.54
N GLY A 111 8.32 8.83 5.52
CA GLY A 111 7.14 8.35 4.77
C GLY A 111 7.44 8.18 3.28
N ILE A 112 8.12 9.13 2.67
CA ILE A 112 8.55 9.05 1.25
C ILE A 112 9.51 7.88 1.04
N MET A 113 10.56 7.77 1.87
CA MET A 113 11.57 6.72 1.72
C MET A 113 10.98 5.33 1.89
N VAL A 114 10.11 5.13 2.87
CA VAL A 114 9.42 3.86 3.08
C VAL A 114 8.50 3.56 1.90
N GLY A 115 7.73 4.54 1.43
CA GLY A 115 6.87 4.37 0.26
C GLY A 115 7.64 3.94 -0.98
N ILE A 116 8.80 4.55 -1.25
CA ILE A 116 9.67 4.18 -2.38
C ILE A 116 10.32 2.81 -2.16
N SER A 117 10.70 2.47 -0.93
CA SER A 117 11.35 1.17 -0.63
C SER A 117 10.41 -0.03 -0.81
N GLU A 118 9.11 0.18 -0.71
CA GLU A 118 8.09 -0.82 -1.01
C GLU A 118 7.87 -0.97 -2.53
N PHE A 119 8.91 -1.36 -3.24
CA PHE A 119 8.91 -1.49 -4.70
C PHE A 119 7.80 -2.43 -5.24
N THR A 120 7.32 -3.35 -4.41
CA THR A 120 6.19 -4.22 -4.72
C THR A 120 4.89 -3.45 -4.98
N ASN A 121 4.77 -2.23 -4.47
CA ASN A 121 3.59 -1.40 -4.67
C ASN A 121 3.40 -1.01 -6.15
N ILE A 122 4.48 -0.80 -6.92
CA ILE A 122 4.40 -0.53 -8.36
C ILE A 122 3.66 -1.68 -9.05
N PHE A 123 4.10 -2.91 -8.83
CA PHE A 123 3.45 -4.07 -9.45
C PHE A 123 2.02 -4.25 -9.00
N LEU A 124 1.70 -3.94 -7.73
CA LEU A 124 0.36 -4.06 -7.21
C LEU A 124 -0.58 -3.01 -7.81
N ILE A 125 -0.13 -1.76 -7.98
CA ILE A 125 -0.89 -0.69 -8.65
C ILE A 125 -1.20 -1.11 -10.09
N LEU A 126 -0.16 -1.48 -10.83
CA LEU A 126 -0.25 -1.91 -12.21
C LEU A 126 -1.22 -3.09 -12.37
N PHE A 127 -1.10 -4.09 -11.49
CA PHE A 127 -2.00 -5.24 -11.44
C PHE A 127 -3.45 -4.82 -11.23
N MET A 128 -3.73 -3.98 -10.22
CA MET A 128 -5.09 -3.52 -9.94
C MET A 128 -5.70 -2.79 -11.15
N TYR A 129 -4.93 -1.96 -11.83
CA TYR A 129 -5.41 -1.25 -13.00
C TYR A 129 -5.68 -2.18 -14.19
N VAL A 130 -4.83 -3.17 -14.42
CA VAL A 130 -5.08 -4.20 -15.45
C VAL A 130 -6.29 -5.05 -15.07
N TYR A 131 -6.45 -5.40 -13.79
CA TYR A 131 -7.58 -6.16 -13.29
C TYR A 131 -8.92 -5.43 -13.49
N PHE A 132 -8.94 -4.12 -13.33
CA PHE A 132 -10.13 -3.28 -13.57
C PHE A 132 -10.28 -2.81 -15.04
N ASP A 133 -9.54 -3.42 -15.97
CA ASP A 133 -9.57 -3.09 -17.41
C ASP A 133 -9.25 -1.61 -17.72
N ILE A 134 -8.37 -1.02 -16.93
CA ILE A 134 -7.96 0.38 -17.10
C ILE A 134 -6.80 0.45 -18.09
N ALA A 135 -7.14 0.76 -19.35
CA ALA A 135 -6.15 1.08 -20.37
C ALA A 135 -6.73 2.06 -21.40
N GLY A 136 -5.86 2.89 -21.98
CA GLY A 136 -6.24 3.79 -23.06
C GLY A 136 -7.18 4.93 -22.64
N LEU A 137 -7.12 5.33 -21.37
CA LEU A 137 -7.85 6.47 -20.85
C LEU A 137 -7.30 7.79 -21.44
N GLU A 138 -8.16 8.80 -21.50
CA GLU A 138 -7.71 10.17 -21.70
C GLU A 138 -6.95 10.68 -20.47
N PHE A 139 -6.15 11.72 -20.64
CA PHE A 139 -5.33 12.29 -19.55
C PHE A 139 -6.17 12.69 -18.32
N SER A 140 -7.39 13.21 -18.56
CA SER A 140 -8.34 13.54 -17.50
C SER A 140 -8.75 12.32 -16.67
N GLY A 141 -8.92 11.16 -17.30
CA GLY A 141 -9.25 9.89 -16.64
C GLY A 141 -8.11 9.43 -15.73
N TYR A 142 -6.87 9.50 -16.20
CA TYR A 142 -5.69 9.18 -15.39
C TYR A 142 -5.52 10.13 -14.21
N ALA A 143 -5.78 11.42 -14.36
CA ALA A 143 -5.73 12.38 -13.27
C ALA A 143 -6.76 12.08 -12.16
N VAL A 144 -7.97 11.69 -12.52
CA VAL A 144 -9.02 11.27 -11.59
C VAL A 144 -8.62 10.00 -10.84
N LEU A 145 -8.06 9.04 -11.55
CA LEU A 145 -7.57 7.77 -10.98
C LEU A 145 -6.43 8.01 -9.97
N LEU A 146 -5.45 8.85 -10.33
CA LEU A 146 -4.36 9.27 -9.46
C LEU A 146 -4.89 9.93 -8.18
N GLY A 147 -5.81 10.87 -8.32
CA GLY A 147 -6.44 11.54 -7.18
C GLY A 147 -7.14 10.56 -6.24
N GLY A 148 -7.85 9.58 -6.79
CA GLY A 148 -8.47 8.49 -6.03
C GLY A 148 -7.43 7.66 -5.27
N THR A 149 -6.34 7.25 -5.94
CA THR A 149 -5.29 6.42 -5.34
C THR A 149 -4.60 7.13 -4.18
N VAL A 150 -4.22 8.39 -4.38
CA VAL A 150 -3.61 9.21 -3.31
C VAL A 150 -4.56 9.39 -2.13
N ALA A 151 -5.83 9.68 -2.40
CA ALA A 151 -6.85 9.80 -1.36
C ALA A 151 -7.03 8.49 -0.59
N GLY A 152 -7.07 7.35 -1.27
CA GLY A 152 -7.18 6.03 -0.67
C GLY A 152 -6.03 5.72 0.29
N VAL A 153 -4.77 5.94 -0.16
CA VAL A 153 -3.58 5.77 0.69
C VAL A 153 -3.65 6.67 1.92
N PHE A 154 -3.96 7.94 1.73
CA PHE A 154 -4.02 8.90 2.84
C PHE A 154 -5.09 8.50 3.87
N ILE A 155 -6.30 8.18 3.42
CA ILE A 155 -7.41 7.80 4.30
C ILE A 155 -7.06 6.56 5.13
N ILE A 156 -6.53 5.51 4.51
CA ILE A 156 -6.20 4.29 5.24
C ILE A 156 -5.06 4.50 6.24
N CYS A 157 -4.05 5.31 5.91
CA CYS A 157 -2.98 5.67 6.84
C CYS A 157 -3.52 6.40 8.07
N VAL A 158 -4.45 7.33 7.89
CA VAL A 158 -5.09 8.05 8.99
C VAL A 158 -5.91 7.10 9.86
N ILE A 159 -6.73 6.25 9.24
CA ILE A 159 -7.56 5.27 9.97
C ILE A 159 -6.68 4.34 10.81
N ILE A 160 -5.61 3.80 10.24
CA ILE A 160 -4.72 2.87 10.94
C ILE A 160 -3.94 3.59 12.03
N GLY A 161 -3.49 4.83 11.81
CA GLY A 161 -2.90 5.66 12.84
C GLY A 161 -3.83 5.85 14.05
N ILE A 162 -5.11 6.13 13.81
CA ILE A 162 -6.12 6.24 14.86
C ILE A 162 -6.31 4.90 15.60
N LEU A 163 -6.39 3.79 14.85
CA LEU A 163 -6.51 2.45 15.43
C LEU A 163 -5.32 2.12 16.34
N PHE A 164 -4.09 2.37 15.92
CA PHE A 164 -2.91 2.15 16.77
C PHE A 164 -2.98 2.97 18.06
N LYS A 165 -3.44 4.22 18.00
CA LYS A 165 -3.61 5.05 19.20
C LYS A 165 -4.65 4.49 20.17
N ILE A 166 -5.77 4.00 19.66
CA ILE A 166 -6.83 3.40 20.48
C ILE A 166 -6.32 2.11 21.12
N PHE A 167 -5.65 1.25 20.37
CA PHE A 167 -5.13 -0.03 20.88
C PHE A 167 -4.00 0.14 21.89
N ASP A 168 -3.15 1.15 21.73
CA ASP A 168 -2.09 1.45 22.70
C ASP A 168 -2.67 1.80 24.08
N ASN A 169 -3.73 2.62 24.10
CA ASN A 169 -4.43 2.97 25.33
C ASN A 169 -5.01 1.75 26.07
N PHE A 170 -5.37 0.67 25.34
CA PHE A 170 -5.98 -0.52 25.92
C PHE A 170 -4.98 -1.60 26.34
N ARG A 171 -3.82 -1.73 25.70
CA ARG A 171 -2.97 -2.93 25.85
C ARG A 171 -1.48 -2.70 26.07
N LYS A 172 -0.96 -1.47 26.04
CA LYS A 172 0.51 -1.23 26.04
C LYS A 172 1.23 -2.14 25.02
N ILE A 173 0.70 -2.19 23.78
CA ILE A 173 1.20 -3.12 22.76
C ILE A 173 2.61 -2.68 22.37
N LYS A 174 3.61 -3.46 22.82
CA LYS A 174 5.02 -3.26 22.45
C LYS A 174 5.37 -3.76 21.04
N SER A 175 4.49 -4.50 20.37
CA SER A 175 4.83 -5.19 19.13
C SER A 175 3.67 -5.12 18.12
N THR A 176 3.99 -4.68 16.92
CA THR A 176 3.10 -4.71 15.74
C THR A 176 3.07 -6.08 15.07
N ARG A 177 3.79 -7.07 15.60
CA ARG A 177 3.92 -8.43 15.04
C ARG A 177 2.57 -9.08 14.73
N GLY A 178 1.62 -9.01 15.67
CA GLY A 178 0.29 -9.59 15.48
C GLY A 178 -0.48 -8.91 14.35
N TYR A 179 -0.37 -7.60 14.22
CA TYR A 179 -0.97 -6.84 13.13
C TYR A 179 -0.33 -7.22 11.78
N ASN A 180 1.01 -7.22 11.69
CA ASN A 180 1.73 -7.59 10.48
C ASN A 180 1.39 -9.02 10.02
N LEU A 181 1.33 -9.97 10.97
CA LEU A 181 0.93 -11.35 10.68
C LEU A 181 -0.48 -11.41 10.10
N ALA A 182 -1.44 -10.71 10.70
CA ALA A 182 -2.84 -10.68 10.23
C ALA A 182 -2.94 -10.08 8.82
N VAL A 183 -2.24 -8.96 8.56
CA VAL A 183 -2.22 -8.31 7.24
C VAL A 183 -1.59 -9.23 6.19
N ASN A 184 -0.44 -9.84 6.48
CA ASN A 184 0.23 -10.73 5.54
C ASN A 184 -0.63 -11.96 5.22
N ILE A 185 -1.30 -12.58 6.22
CA ILE A 185 -2.24 -13.69 6.00
C ILE A 185 -3.41 -13.22 5.13
N MET A 186 -4.00 -12.06 5.41
CA MET A 186 -5.10 -11.51 4.62
C MET A 186 -4.69 -11.32 3.16
N MET A 187 -3.50 -10.78 2.90
CA MET A 187 -2.99 -10.59 1.54
C MET A 187 -2.70 -11.92 0.81
N ILE A 188 -2.24 -12.94 1.52
CA ILE A 188 -2.09 -14.30 0.96
C ILE A 188 -3.46 -14.85 0.56
N CYS A 189 -4.48 -14.73 1.42
CA CYS A 189 -5.84 -15.16 1.10
C CYS A 189 -6.40 -14.44 -0.12
N VAL A 190 -6.16 -13.13 -0.25
CA VAL A 190 -6.55 -12.35 -1.44
C VAL A 190 -5.85 -12.87 -2.70
N GLY A 191 -4.53 -13.14 -2.64
CA GLY A 191 -3.79 -13.71 -3.76
C GLY A 191 -4.33 -15.08 -4.20
N ILE A 192 -4.61 -15.96 -3.25
CA ILE A 192 -5.21 -17.28 -3.53
C ILE A 192 -6.61 -17.12 -4.15
N PHE A 193 -7.45 -16.24 -3.58
CA PHE A 193 -8.80 -16.00 -4.09
C PHE A 193 -8.78 -15.51 -5.55
N ILE A 194 -7.86 -14.62 -5.89
CA ILE A 194 -7.71 -14.11 -7.27
C ILE A 194 -7.32 -15.24 -8.22
N ILE A 195 -6.36 -16.10 -7.84
CA ILE A 195 -5.97 -17.28 -8.65
C ILE A 195 -7.16 -18.20 -8.89
N LEU A 196 -7.91 -18.52 -7.84
CA LEU A 196 -9.06 -19.41 -7.96
C LEU A 196 -10.17 -18.83 -8.85
N LYS A 197 -10.41 -17.51 -8.74
CA LYS A 197 -11.39 -16.81 -9.58
C LYS A 197 -11.02 -16.79 -11.05
N GLU A 198 -9.73 -16.67 -11.36
CA GLU A 198 -9.26 -16.64 -12.75
C GLU A 198 -9.17 -18.04 -13.37
N ALA A 199 -9.12 -19.09 -12.54
CA ALA A 199 -9.05 -20.49 -12.99
C ALA A 199 -10.43 -21.09 -13.30
N VAL A 200 -11.53 -20.48 -12.86
CA VAL A 200 -12.93 -20.88 -13.09
C VAL A 200 -13.54 -20.06 -14.21
#